data_2d80bf81fb7557dc251d93a309efde5a
#
_entry.id   2d80bf81fb7557dc251d93a309efde5a
#
_cell.length_a   1.000
_cell.length_b   1.000
_cell.length_c   1.000
_cell.angle_alpha   90.00
_cell.angle_beta   90.00
_cell.angle_gamma   90.00
#
_symmetry.space_group_name_H-M   'P 1'
#
loop_
_entity.id
_entity.type
_entity.pdbx_description
1 polymer ?
#
loop_
_entity_poly.entity_id
_entity_poly.type
_entity_poly.pdbx_seq_one_letter_code
_entity_poly.pdbx_strand_id
1 'polypeptide(L)'
;QVEVLSLVGNVALDQKKQEPKIHAHVVVGKADATTRGGHIMEAHVRPTLEVILVEAPAHLKRQIDGKTGLALINLDATWGKANL
;
A
#
# COMPACT_ATOMS: atom_id res chain seq x y z
N GLN A 1 -21.76 5.64 3.04
CA GLN A 1 -20.89 5.34 4.21
C GLN A 1 -20.73 3.83 4.33
N VAL A 2 -19.52 3.40 4.66
CA VAL A 2 -19.15 1.98 4.79
C VAL A 2 -18.26 1.80 6.01
N GLU A 3 -18.11 0.55 6.44
CA GLU A 3 -17.15 0.21 7.49
C GLU A 3 -15.90 -0.40 6.87
N VAL A 4 -14.73 -0.01 7.36
CA VAL A 4 -13.48 -0.63 6.94
C VAL A 4 -13.33 -1.94 7.70
N LEU A 5 -13.33 -3.04 6.97
CA LEU A 5 -13.17 -4.37 7.55
C LEU A 5 -11.72 -4.83 7.51
N SER A 6 -10.97 -4.42 6.51
CA SER A 6 -9.57 -4.73 6.36
C SER A 6 -8.89 -3.63 5.55
N LEU A 7 -7.72 -3.22 5.98
CA LEU A 7 -6.86 -2.30 5.25
C LEU A 7 -5.43 -2.79 5.41
N VAL A 8 -4.81 -3.18 4.32
CA VAL A 8 -3.47 -3.74 4.31
C VAL A 8 -2.67 -3.09 3.21
N GLY A 9 -1.47 -2.67 3.53
CA GLY A 9 -0.61 -2.06 2.53
C GLY A 9 0.74 -1.68 3.08
N ASN A 10 1.44 -0.89 2.33
CA ASN A 10 2.73 -0.38 2.72
C ASN A 10 2.95 1.04 2.18
N VAL A 11 3.98 1.68 2.73
CA VAL A 11 4.50 2.94 2.22
C VAL A 11 5.90 2.65 1.71
N ALA A 12 6.16 2.94 0.46
CA ALA A 12 7.44 2.68 -0.17
C ALA A 12 7.92 3.91 -0.93
N LEU A 13 9.22 4.02 -1.11
CA LEU A 13 9.81 5.13 -1.86
C LEU A 13 9.69 4.87 -3.36
N ASP A 14 9.11 5.82 -4.08
CA ASP A 14 9.19 5.86 -5.55
C ASP A 14 10.59 6.32 -5.92
N GLN A 15 11.41 5.44 -6.51
CA GLN A 15 12.80 5.74 -6.80
C GLN A 15 12.98 6.85 -7.82
N LYS A 16 12.09 6.97 -8.78
CA LYS A 16 12.17 7.98 -9.82
C LYS A 16 11.82 9.36 -9.28
N LYS A 17 10.76 9.47 -8.51
CA LYS A 17 10.29 10.75 -7.96
C LYS A 17 10.88 11.06 -6.58
N GLN A 18 11.52 10.09 -5.95
CA GLN A 18 12.10 10.23 -4.60
C GLN A 18 11.07 10.69 -3.56
N GLU A 19 9.86 10.17 -3.68
CA GLU A 19 8.78 10.49 -2.75
C GLU A 19 8.07 9.22 -2.26
N PRO A 20 7.51 9.25 -1.03
CA PRO A 20 6.78 8.09 -0.52
C PRO A 20 5.47 7.89 -1.27
N LYS A 21 5.13 6.63 -1.51
CA LYS A 21 3.88 6.22 -2.13
C LYS A 21 3.21 5.18 -1.26
N ILE A 22 1.92 5.35 -1.06
CA ILE A 22 1.09 4.38 -0.36
C ILE A 22 0.50 3.42 -1.40
N HIS A 23 0.62 2.12 -1.11
CA HIS A 23 -0.04 1.07 -1.86
C HIS A 23 -0.84 0.26 -0.85
N ALA A 24 -2.14 0.32 -0.92
CA ALA A 24 -3.01 -0.36 0.04
C ALA A 24 -4.25 -0.91 -0.63
N HIS A 25 -4.71 -2.02 -0.08
CA HIS A 25 -5.98 -2.63 -0.44
C HIS A 25 -6.94 -2.50 0.73
N VAL A 26 -8.19 -2.28 0.42
CA VAL A 26 -9.23 -2.12 1.44
C VAL A 26 -10.39 -3.06 1.14
N VAL A 27 -10.97 -3.61 2.18
CA VAL A 27 -12.26 -4.31 2.12
C VAL A 27 -13.22 -3.54 2.99
N VAL A 28 -14.35 -3.16 2.43
CA VAL A 28 -15.38 -2.40 3.14
C VAL A 28 -16.67 -3.20 3.25
N GLY A 29 -17.35 -3.01 4.36
CA GLY A 29 -18.65 -3.61 4.61
C GLY A 29 -19.76 -2.59 4.41
N LYS A 30 -20.80 -3.00 3.70
CA LYS A 30 -21.99 -2.19 3.46
C LYS A 30 -23.09 -2.55 4.44
N ALA A 31 -24.07 -1.67 4.57
CA ALA A 31 -25.18 -1.87 5.52
C ALA A 31 -25.99 -3.14 5.25
N ASP A 32 -25.99 -3.64 4.03
CA ASP A 32 -26.69 -4.87 3.63
C ASP A 32 -25.87 -6.14 3.87
N ALA A 33 -24.74 -6.04 4.59
CA ALA A 33 -23.80 -7.11 4.88
C ALA A 33 -22.99 -7.62 3.65
N THR A 34 -23.06 -6.92 2.54
CA THR A 34 -22.19 -7.20 1.39
C THR A 34 -20.86 -6.47 1.55
N THR A 35 -19.85 -6.92 0.82
CA THR A 35 -18.51 -6.35 0.87
C THR A 35 -18.05 -5.93 -0.51
N ARG A 36 -17.15 -4.96 -0.53
CA ARG A 36 -16.42 -4.52 -1.71
C ARG A 36 -14.96 -4.38 -1.36
N GLY A 37 -14.08 -4.65 -2.30
CA GLY A 37 -12.65 -4.56 -2.08
C GLY A 37 -11.89 -4.13 -3.30
N GLY A 38 -10.69 -3.59 -3.08
CA GLY A 38 -9.81 -3.17 -4.15
C GLY A 38 -8.73 -2.22 -3.64
N HIS A 39 -8.03 -1.59 -4.59
CA HIS A 39 -7.07 -0.54 -4.26
C HIS A 39 -7.79 0.66 -3.66
N ILE A 40 -7.18 1.24 -2.63
CA ILE A 40 -7.65 2.52 -2.11
C ILE A 40 -6.83 3.64 -2.73
N MET A 41 -7.51 4.59 -3.33
CA MET A 41 -6.88 5.78 -3.90
C MET A 41 -7.12 6.98 -3.02
N GLU A 42 -8.32 7.12 -2.49
CA GLU A 42 -8.71 8.20 -1.61
C GLU A 42 -9.90 7.77 -0.77
N ALA A 43 -9.91 8.18 0.48
CA ALA A 43 -11.02 7.95 1.37
C ALA A 43 -11.09 9.04 2.42
N HIS A 44 -12.28 9.29 2.96
CA HIS A 44 -12.50 10.25 4.00
C HIS A 44 -13.04 9.54 5.23
N VAL A 45 -12.34 9.69 6.33
CA VAL A 45 -12.69 9.04 7.60
C VAL A 45 -13.86 9.75 8.26
N ARG A 46 -14.81 8.96 8.78
CA ARG A 46 -15.95 9.50 9.50
C ARG A 46 -16.50 8.48 10.49
N PRO A 47 -16.39 8.71 11.80
CA PRO A 47 -15.65 9.81 12.42
C PRO A 47 -14.17 9.48 12.66
N THR A 48 -13.79 8.18 12.77
CA THR A 48 -12.42 7.78 13.10
C THR A 48 -12.00 6.53 12.37
N LEU A 49 -10.71 6.38 12.21
CA LEU A 49 -10.07 5.16 11.72
C LEU A 49 -8.83 4.91 12.56
N GLU A 50 -8.73 3.75 13.18
CA GLU A 50 -7.54 3.34 13.91
C GLU A 50 -6.62 2.57 12.98
N VAL A 51 -5.36 2.99 12.92
CA VAL A 51 -4.36 2.40 12.02
C VAL A 51 -3.13 2.02 12.84
N ILE A 52 -2.62 0.81 12.63
CA ILE A 52 -1.37 0.37 13.23
C ILE A 52 -0.34 0.30 12.11
N LEU A 53 0.76 1.02 12.31
CA LEU A 53 1.90 1.03 11.38
C LEU A 53 3.08 0.34 12.01
N VAL A 54 3.76 -0.47 11.22
CA VAL A 54 4.98 -1.16 11.63
C VAL A 54 6.08 -0.78 10.66
N GLU A 55 7.23 -0.39 11.19
CA GLU A 55 8.38 -0.07 10.36
C GLU A 55 8.94 -1.34 9.74
N ALA A 56 9.14 -1.30 8.43
CA ALA A 56 9.74 -2.43 7.71
C ALA A 56 11.23 -2.56 8.06
N PRO A 57 11.78 -3.80 8.07
CA PRO A 57 13.20 -4.00 8.36
C PRO A 57 14.15 -3.43 7.30
N ALA A 58 13.61 -3.07 6.13
CA ALA A 58 14.37 -2.41 5.07
C ALA A 58 13.52 -1.30 4.47
N HIS A 59 14.18 -0.33 3.84
CA HIS A 59 13.49 0.76 3.16
C HIS A 59 12.90 0.24 1.85
N LEU A 60 11.58 0.13 1.82
CA LEU A 60 10.87 -0.33 0.63
C LEU A 60 10.96 0.70 -0.49
N LYS A 61 11.36 0.26 -1.67
CA LYS A 61 11.49 1.10 -2.87
C LYS A 61 10.75 0.47 -4.03
N ARG A 62 10.07 1.29 -4.81
CA ARG A 62 9.30 0.85 -5.97
C ARG A 62 9.89 1.39 -7.24
N GLN A 63 9.75 0.60 -8.30
CA GLN A 63 10.16 0.95 -9.65
C GLN A 63 9.15 0.37 -10.64
N ILE A 64 8.91 1.09 -11.71
CA ILE A 64 8.03 0.59 -12.77
C ILE A 64 8.68 -0.64 -13.43
N ASP A 65 7.93 -1.74 -13.43
CA ASP A 65 8.35 -2.97 -14.09
C ASP A 65 8.09 -2.84 -15.60
N GLY A 66 9.14 -3.08 -16.39
CA GLY A 66 9.07 -2.91 -17.85
C GLY A 66 8.15 -3.91 -18.54
N LYS A 67 7.86 -5.05 -17.91
CA LYS A 67 6.98 -6.08 -18.49
C LYS A 67 5.51 -5.81 -18.21
N THR A 68 5.19 -5.37 -17.01
CA THR A 68 3.79 -5.21 -16.58
C THR A 68 3.33 -3.76 -16.55
N GLY A 69 4.25 -2.80 -16.51
CA GLY A 69 3.95 -1.39 -16.32
C GLY A 69 3.53 -1.05 -14.89
N LEU A 70 3.62 -2.00 -13.96
CA LEU A 70 3.24 -1.80 -12.57
C LEU A 70 4.43 -1.30 -11.74
N ALA A 71 4.13 -0.52 -10.71
CA ALA A 71 5.13 -0.08 -9.75
C ALA A 71 5.34 -1.17 -8.70
N LEU A 72 6.35 -2.01 -8.92
CA LEU A 72 6.67 -3.14 -8.07
C LEU A 72 7.81 -2.81 -7.10
N ILE A 73 7.86 -3.52 -5.97
CA ILE A 73 8.99 -3.40 -5.04
C ILE A 73 10.26 -3.87 -5.76
N ASN A 74 11.25 -3.01 -5.78
CA ASN A 74 12.55 -3.33 -6.33
C ASN A 74 13.39 -3.98 -5.23
N LEU A 75 13.60 -5.29 -5.33
CA LEU A 75 14.30 -6.04 -4.30
C LEU A 75 15.76 -5.65 -4.18
N ASP A 76 16.43 -5.40 -5.30
CA ASP A 76 17.84 -4.98 -5.29
C ASP A 76 18.01 -3.62 -4.59
N ALA A 77 17.13 -2.67 -4.86
CA ALA A 77 17.18 -1.35 -4.25
C ALA A 77 16.77 -1.38 -2.79
N THR A 78 15.84 -2.27 -2.42
CA THR A 78 15.31 -2.39 -1.06
C THR A 78 16.33 -3.08 -0.13
N TRP A 79 16.90 -4.21 -0.56
CA TRP A 79 17.79 -5.03 0.25
C TRP A 79 19.26 -4.80 -0.09
N GLY A 80 19.57 -4.41 -1.32
CA GLY A 80 20.90 -4.37 -1.87
C GLY A 80 21.38 -5.76 -2.30
N LYS A 81 22.26 -5.80 -3.31
CA LYS A 81 22.74 -7.07 -3.87
C LYS A 81 23.56 -7.89 -2.86
N ALA A 82 24.24 -7.22 -1.95
CA ALA A 82 25.08 -7.88 -0.94
C ALA A 82 24.25 -8.68 0.08
N ASN A 83 22.96 -8.43 0.16
CA ASN A 83 22.04 -9.06 1.12
C ASN A 83 21.22 -10.20 0.53
N LEU A 84 21.42 -10.49 -0.74
CA LEU A 84 20.67 -11.53 -1.44
C LEU A 84 21.36 -12.89 -1.46
#